data_7753d4977a3ec4db159280a1290e715c
#
_entry.id   7753d4977a3ec4db159280a1290e715c
#
_cell.length_a   1.000
_cell.length_b   1.000
_cell.length_c   1.000
_cell.angle_alpha   90.00
_cell.angle_beta   90.00
_cell.angle_gamma   90.00
#
_symmetry.space_group_name_H-M   'P 1'
#
loop_
_entity.id
_entity.type
_entity.pdbx_description
1 polymer ?
#
loop_
_entity_poly.entity_id
_entity_poly.type
_entity_poly.pdbx_seq_one_letter_code
_entity_poly.pdbx_strand_id
1 'polypeptide(L)'
;MFLDEVTALAKQGLKSDYTPVEANEKFYKGKILTSQNIKYNLVNKQRFYVLYDDFNMNRPENRLIKSTLRFLLKATHDSRNRQHASQLLTLFDRVDYTESYYEDFSKCLTDRSMNHYDKALSWCRVFLLGNSFTAFAGSRVALALLFPMEKVFESFVAVKLRKLVGIGINIRTQDMTYSLFDTPR
;
A
#
# COMPACT_ATOMS: atom_id res chain seq x y z
N MET A 1 7.67 -1.11 9.91
CA MET A 1 6.74 -2.11 9.29
C MET A 1 6.14 -1.57 7.97
N PHE A 2 4.98 -0.83 7.97
CA PHE A 2 4.40 -0.36 6.68
C PHE A 2 5.35 0.53 5.86
N LEU A 3 5.95 1.54 6.47
CA LEU A 3 6.89 2.44 5.79
C LEU A 3 8.11 1.70 5.24
N ASP A 4 8.57 0.65 5.92
CA ASP A 4 9.70 -0.17 5.47
C ASP A 4 9.32 -1.03 4.25
N GLU A 5 8.09 -1.60 4.25
CA GLU A 5 7.56 -2.32 3.08
C GLU A 5 7.42 -1.39 1.87
N VAL A 6 6.88 -0.17 2.08
CA VAL A 6 6.78 0.82 0.99
C VAL A 6 8.17 1.27 0.52
N THR A 7 9.15 1.38 1.42
CA THR A 7 10.53 1.69 1.06
C THR A 7 11.16 0.58 0.20
N ALA A 8 10.94 -0.67 0.58
CA ALA A 8 11.42 -1.82 -0.18
C ALA A 8 10.78 -1.86 -1.58
N LEU A 9 9.47 -1.61 -1.65
CA LEU A 9 8.71 -1.53 -2.89
C LEU A 9 9.22 -0.39 -3.78
N ALA A 10 9.45 0.79 -3.24
CA ALA A 10 9.96 1.94 -3.98
C ALA A 10 11.36 1.70 -4.56
N LYS A 11 12.22 0.96 -3.83
CA LYS A 11 13.56 0.56 -4.32
C LYS A 11 13.49 -0.43 -5.49
N GLN A 12 12.47 -1.26 -5.54
CA GLN A 12 12.24 -2.18 -6.68
C GLN A 12 11.63 -1.46 -7.89
N GLY A 13 11.12 -0.24 -7.70
CA GLY A 13 10.42 0.55 -8.69
C GLY A 13 8.90 0.34 -8.62
N LEU A 14 8.17 1.46 -8.76
CA LEU A 14 6.71 1.43 -8.79
C LEU A 14 6.22 0.81 -10.10
N LYS A 15 5.29 -0.10 -10.00
CA LYS A 15 4.65 -0.71 -11.17
C LYS A 15 3.88 0.34 -11.97
N SER A 16 4.09 0.33 -13.27
CA SER A 16 3.33 1.10 -14.24
C SER A 16 2.52 0.17 -15.12
N ASP A 17 1.46 0.70 -15.69
CA ASP A 17 0.60 -0.04 -16.62
C ASP A 17 0.05 0.89 -17.70
N TYR A 18 -0.47 0.29 -18.76
CA TYR A 18 -1.17 1.00 -19.82
C TYR A 18 -2.61 1.28 -19.40
N THR A 19 -2.95 2.56 -19.35
CA THR A 19 -4.31 2.99 -19.05
C THR A 19 -4.89 3.68 -20.29
N PRO A 20 -6.06 3.25 -20.80
CA PRO A 20 -6.70 3.91 -21.91
C PRO A 20 -7.14 5.33 -21.51
N VAL A 21 -6.70 6.30 -22.28
CA VAL A 21 -7.00 7.72 -22.06
C VAL A 21 -7.71 8.28 -23.28
N GLU A 22 -8.89 8.88 -23.05
CA GLU A 22 -9.58 9.70 -24.05
C GLU A 22 -9.21 11.16 -23.84
N ALA A 23 -8.62 11.77 -24.84
CA ALA A 23 -8.20 13.16 -24.74
C ALA A 23 -8.33 13.92 -26.07
N ASN A 24 -8.49 15.25 -25.94
CA ASN A 24 -8.50 16.15 -27.10
C ASN A 24 -7.09 16.76 -27.27
N GLU A 25 -6.28 16.14 -28.13
CA GLU A 25 -4.86 16.41 -28.29
C GLU A 25 -4.55 17.26 -29.53
N LYS A 26 -3.41 17.95 -29.47
CA LYS A 26 -2.89 18.73 -30.63
C LYS A 26 -2.22 17.83 -31.65
N PHE A 27 -1.77 16.66 -31.25
CA PHE A 27 -1.09 15.71 -32.13
C PHE A 27 -1.88 14.42 -32.20
N TYR A 28 -1.88 13.80 -33.35
CA TYR A 28 -2.50 12.51 -33.57
C TYR A 28 -1.69 11.43 -32.85
N LYS A 29 -2.37 10.63 -32.00
CA LYS A 29 -1.84 9.44 -31.37
C LYS A 29 -2.96 8.45 -31.08
N GLY A 30 -2.68 7.16 -31.17
CA GLY A 30 -3.68 6.12 -30.96
C GLY A 30 -4.80 6.11 -31.98
N LYS A 31 -6.05 5.97 -31.55
CA LYS A 31 -7.25 5.84 -32.38
C LYS A 31 -8.10 7.10 -32.30
N ILE A 32 -8.53 7.64 -33.45
CA ILE A 32 -9.51 8.75 -33.47
C ILE A 32 -10.88 8.24 -33.06
N LEU A 33 -11.49 8.91 -32.11
CA LEU A 33 -12.89 8.75 -31.76
C LEU A 33 -13.73 9.70 -32.60
N THR A 34 -14.18 9.23 -33.77
CA THR A 34 -14.79 10.05 -34.82
C THR A 34 -16.00 10.83 -34.32
N SER A 35 -16.87 10.22 -33.53
CA SER A 35 -18.06 10.89 -33.00
C SER A 35 -17.70 12.06 -32.06
N GLN A 36 -16.78 11.86 -31.18
CA GLN A 36 -16.27 12.91 -30.26
C GLN A 36 -15.47 13.96 -31.02
N ASN A 37 -14.68 13.53 -32.00
CA ASN A 37 -13.91 14.46 -32.82
C ASN A 37 -14.81 15.42 -33.62
N ILE A 38 -15.88 14.92 -34.23
CA ILE A 38 -16.89 15.75 -34.89
C ILE A 38 -17.56 16.68 -33.89
N LYS A 39 -17.97 16.15 -32.74
CA LYS A 39 -18.67 16.95 -31.70
C LYS A 39 -17.84 18.10 -31.16
N TYR A 40 -16.56 17.89 -30.87
CA TYR A 40 -15.71 18.87 -30.20
C TYR A 40 -14.77 19.63 -31.10
N ASN A 41 -14.43 19.10 -32.27
CA ASN A 41 -13.40 19.65 -33.16
C ASN A 41 -13.93 20.04 -34.54
N LEU A 42 -15.26 20.11 -34.75
CA LEU A 42 -15.85 20.49 -36.04
C LEU A 42 -15.34 21.85 -36.53
N VAL A 43 -15.23 22.81 -35.60
CA VAL A 43 -14.72 24.15 -35.86
C VAL A 43 -13.21 24.22 -35.67
N ASN A 44 -12.67 23.54 -34.66
CA ASN A 44 -11.25 23.56 -34.30
C ASN A 44 -10.51 22.37 -34.91
N LYS A 45 -10.22 22.42 -36.20
CA LYS A 45 -9.56 21.35 -36.97
C LYS A 45 -8.10 21.08 -36.57
N GLN A 46 -7.54 21.83 -35.63
CA GLN A 46 -6.15 21.66 -35.18
C GLN A 46 -6.03 20.64 -34.01
N ARG A 47 -7.12 20.02 -33.59
CA ARG A 47 -7.14 19.05 -32.53
C ARG A 47 -7.79 17.76 -32.99
N PHE A 48 -7.37 16.67 -32.30
CA PHE A 48 -7.85 15.32 -32.55
C PHE A 48 -8.40 14.74 -31.26
N TYR A 49 -9.64 14.30 -31.24
CA TYR A 49 -10.17 13.55 -30.13
C TYR A 49 -9.77 12.08 -30.28
N VAL A 50 -8.88 11.63 -29.42
CA VAL A 50 -8.19 10.35 -29.58
C VAL A 50 -8.31 9.49 -28.33
N LEU A 51 -8.29 8.17 -28.53
CA LEU A 51 -8.11 7.15 -27.53
C LEU A 51 -6.71 6.55 -27.71
N TYR A 52 -5.91 6.59 -26.68
CA TYR A 52 -4.58 6.00 -26.67
C TYR A 52 -4.28 5.40 -25.30
N ASP A 53 -3.34 4.45 -25.26
CA ASP A 53 -2.87 3.87 -24.02
C ASP A 53 -1.69 4.71 -23.48
N ASP A 54 -1.87 5.23 -22.27
CA ASP A 54 -0.84 5.97 -21.53
C ASP A 54 -0.16 5.08 -20.52
N PHE A 55 1.16 4.95 -20.62
CA PHE A 55 1.96 4.16 -19.69
C PHE A 55 2.31 5.00 -18.47
N ASN A 56 1.60 4.76 -17.39
CA ASN A 56 1.76 5.57 -16.19
C ASN A 56 1.72 4.73 -14.91
N MET A 57 2.12 5.36 -13.80
CA MET A 57 2.15 4.76 -12.47
C MET A 57 0.82 4.92 -11.71
N ASN A 58 -0.21 5.51 -12.34
CA ASN A 58 -1.49 5.81 -11.67
C ASN A 58 -2.39 4.59 -11.54
N ARG A 59 -1.83 3.50 -10.99
CA ARG A 59 -2.53 2.24 -10.74
C ARG A 59 -3.28 2.27 -9.41
N PRO A 60 -4.36 1.46 -9.26
CA PRO A 60 -5.11 1.34 -8.02
C PRO A 60 -4.21 1.05 -6.80
N GLU A 61 -3.24 0.15 -6.96
CA GLU A 61 -2.31 -0.23 -5.90
C GLU A 61 -1.49 0.96 -5.41
N ASN A 62 -0.95 1.75 -6.35
CA ASN A 62 -0.13 2.92 -6.03
C ASN A 62 -0.99 4.04 -5.41
N ARG A 63 -2.23 4.23 -5.87
CA ARG A 63 -3.18 5.20 -5.29
C ARG A 63 -3.53 4.85 -3.85
N LEU A 64 -3.76 3.56 -3.55
CA LEU A 64 -4.01 3.07 -2.20
C LEU A 64 -2.83 3.33 -1.26
N ILE A 65 -1.60 3.03 -1.72
CA ILE A 65 -0.38 3.29 -0.94
C ILE A 65 -0.22 4.79 -0.69
N LYS A 66 -0.36 5.63 -1.71
CA LYS A 66 -0.29 7.10 -1.56
C LYS A 66 -1.31 7.62 -0.55
N SER A 67 -2.55 7.16 -0.65
CA SER A 67 -3.63 7.56 0.26
C SER A 67 -3.36 7.12 1.70
N THR A 68 -2.78 5.93 1.88
CA THR A 68 -2.34 5.44 3.20
C THR A 68 -1.20 6.27 3.77
N LEU A 69 -0.20 6.62 2.98
CA LEU A 69 0.89 7.52 3.40
C LEU A 69 0.34 8.87 3.87
N ARG A 70 -0.61 9.45 3.12
CA ARG A 70 -1.29 10.70 3.52
C ARG A 70 -2.07 10.56 4.83
N PHE A 71 -2.77 9.43 5.00
CA PHE A 71 -3.47 9.13 6.25
C PHE A 71 -2.50 9.07 7.43
N LEU A 72 -1.38 8.35 7.28
CA LEU A 72 -0.37 8.22 8.32
C LEU A 72 0.31 9.53 8.67
N LEU A 73 0.56 10.41 7.69
CA LEU A 73 1.09 11.75 7.95
C LEU A 73 0.21 12.58 8.89
N LYS A 74 -1.13 12.38 8.82
CA LYS A 74 -2.08 13.06 9.68
C LYS A 74 -2.22 12.38 11.04
N ALA A 75 -2.09 11.05 11.08
CA ALA A 75 -2.34 10.26 12.27
C ALA A 75 -1.12 10.10 13.19
N THR A 76 0.10 10.19 12.64
CA THR A 76 1.31 9.95 13.43
C THR A 76 1.77 11.20 14.18
N HIS A 77 2.16 10.99 15.44
CA HIS A 77 2.77 12.02 16.29
C HIS A 77 4.30 11.91 16.32
N ASP A 78 4.86 10.77 15.86
CA ASP A 78 6.31 10.58 15.81
C ASP A 78 6.91 11.33 14.61
N SER A 79 7.88 12.22 14.91
CA SER A 79 8.56 13.05 13.92
C SER A 79 9.35 12.23 12.90
N ARG A 80 9.96 11.11 13.30
CA ARG A 80 10.72 10.23 12.41
C ARG A 80 9.80 9.55 11.39
N ASN A 81 8.69 9.00 11.86
CA ASN A 81 7.69 8.37 10.99
C ASN A 81 7.06 9.40 10.05
N ARG A 82 6.81 10.61 10.53
CA ARG A 82 6.28 11.71 9.71
C ARG A 82 7.26 12.10 8.61
N GLN A 83 8.53 12.26 8.93
CA GLN A 83 9.57 12.59 7.95
C GLN A 83 9.71 11.47 6.90
N HIS A 84 9.76 10.21 7.33
CA HIS A 84 9.86 9.06 6.45
C HIS A 84 8.65 8.95 5.51
N ALA A 85 7.43 9.08 6.04
CA ALA A 85 6.20 9.07 5.23
C ALA A 85 6.18 10.23 4.22
N SER A 86 6.65 11.43 4.61
CA SER A 86 6.76 12.58 3.70
C SER A 86 7.74 12.32 2.56
N GLN A 87 8.92 11.76 2.86
CA GLN A 87 9.91 11.38 1.84
C GLN A 87 9.36 10.34 0.86
N LEU A 88 8.65 9.33 1.37
CA LEU A 88 8.03 8.33 0.51
C LEU A 88 6.93 8.93 -0.36
N LEU A 89 6.16 9.88 0.17
CA LEU A 89 5.06 10.50 -0.57
C LEU A 89 5.56 11.23 -1.84
N THR A 90 6.76 11.81 -1.83
CA THR A 90 7.33 12.47 -3.02
C THR A 90 7.57 11.50 -4.18
N LEU A 91 7.80 10.21 -3.90
CA LEU A 91 7.98 9.20 -4.95
C LEU A 91 6.65 8.88 -5.68
N PHE A 92 5.52 9.21 -5.06
CA PHE A 92 4.18 9.03 -5.63
C PHE A 92 3.59 10.31 -6.20
N ASP A 93 4.38 11.32 -6.50
CA ASP A 93 3.87 12.62 -7.01
C ASP A 93 2.98 12.47 -8.25
N ARG A 94 3.37 11.59 -9.17
CA ARG A 94 2.63 11.31 -10.42
C ARG A 94 1.44 10.37 -10.27
N VAL A 95 1.14 9.96 -9.05
CA VAL A 95 0.02 9.07 -8.73
C VAL A 95 -1.09 9.91 -8.11
N ASP A 96 -2.33 9.70 -8.51
CA ASP A 96 -3.48 10.38 -7.91
C ASP A 96 -3.83 9.81 -6.52
N TYR A 97 -4.66 10.52 -5.79
CA TYR A 97 -5.29 9.96 -4.59
C TYR A 97 -6.49 9.10 -4.99
N THR A 98 -6.77 8.10 -4.18
CA THR A 98 -7.96 7.27 -4.34
C THR A 98 -9.22 8.09 -4.08
N GLU A 99 -10.20 8.00 -4.98
CA GLU A 99 -11.54 8.55 -4.79
C GLU A 99 -12.42 7.58 -4.00
N SER A 100 -12.29 6.28 -4.25
CA SER A 100 -12.99 5.21 -3.56
C SER A 100 -12.06 4.05 -3.23
N TYR A 101 -11.82 3.83 -1.92
CA TYR A 101 -10.97 2.74 -1.46
C TYR A 101 -11.48 1.36 -1.90
N TYR A 102 -12.80 1.13 -1.77
CA TYR A 102 -13.40 -0.16 -2.13
C TYR A 102 -13.23 -0.49 -3.61
N GLU A 103 -13.46 0.49 -4.49
CA GLU A 103 -13.27 0.30 -5.92
C GLU A 103 -11.82 0.01 -6.29
N ASP A 104 -10.87 0.76 -5.72
CA ASP A 104 -9.47 0.55 -6.00
C ASP A 104 -9.00 -0.82 -5.49
N PHE A 105 -9.44 -1.24 -4.29
CA PHE A 105 -9.15 -2.58 -3.81
C PHE A 105 -9.74 -3.70 -4.66
N SER A 106 -10.91 -3.48 -5.29
CA SER A 106 -11.50 -4.46 -6.20
C SER A 106 -10.78 -4.56 -7.55
N LYS A 107 -10.13 -3.47 -7.95
CA LYS A 107 -9.34 -3.38 -9.19
C LYS A 107 -7.88 -3.84 -9.04
N CYS A 108 -7.41 -4.06 -7.80
CA CYS A 108 -6.06 -4.56 -7.57
C CYS A 108 -5.88 -5.96 -8.15
N LEU A 109 -4.87 -6.12 -8.97
CA LEU A 109 -4.55 -7.41 -9.59
C LEU A 109 -3.86 -8.34 -8.58
N THR A 110 -4.29 -9.60 -8.55
CA THR A 110 -3.71 -10.67 -7.73
C THR A 110 -2.84 -11.56 -8.61
N ASP A 111 -1.83 -10.98 -9.24
CA ASP A 111 -0.92 -11.72 -10.12
C ASP A 111 0.44 -11.95 -9.43
N ARG A 112 1.16 -13.00 -9.85
CA ARG A 112 2.52 -13.32 -9.34
C ARG A 112 3.48 -12.14 -9.46
N SER A 113 3.31 -11.29 -10.48
CA SER A 113 4.12 -10.09 -10.66
C SER A 113 3.88 -9.03 -9.58
N MET A 114 2.79 -9.16 -8.80
CA MET A 114 2.34 -8.22 -7.78
C MET A 114 2.58 -8.69 -6.33
N ASN A 115 3.15 -9.88 -6.13
CA ASN A 115 3.39 -10.45 -4.80
C ASN A 115 4.16 -9.51 -3.86
N HIS A 116 5.04 -8.66 -4.40
CA HIS A 116 5.79 -7.69 -3.61
C HIS A 116 4.91 -6.52 -3.11
N TYR A 117 3.70 -6.32 -3.67
CA TYR A 117 2.72 -5.35 -3.19
C TYR A 117 1.82 -5.90 -2.08
N ASP A 118 1.66 -7.22 -1.95
CA ASP A 118 0.68 -7.86 -1.07
C ASP A 118 0.78 -7.41 0.38
N LYS A 119 2.00 -7.32 0.90
CA LYS A 119 2.23 -6.87 2.27
C LYS A 119 1.84 -5.41 2.46
N ALA A 120 2.23 -4.54 1.52
CA ALA A 120 1.88 -3.12 1.57
C ALA A 120 0.36 -2.92 1.46
N LEU A 121 -0.31 -3.64 0.54
CA LEU A 121 -1.76 -3.58 0.35
C LEU A 121 -2.53 -4.13 1.55
N SER A 122 -2.01 -5.17 2.21
CA SER A 122 -2.60 -5.67 3.46
C SER A 122 -2.61 -4.59 4.54
N TRP A 123 -1.52 -3.84 4.68
CA TRP A 123 -1.48 -2.68 5.57
C TRP A 123 -2.42 -1.55 5.13
N CYS A 124 -2.53 -1.29 3.82
CA CYS A 124 -3.47 -0.30 3.31
C CYS A 124 -4.91 -0.66 3.69
N ARG A 125 -5.31 -1.94 3.61
CA ARG A 125 -6.64 -2.40 4.05
C ARG A 125 -6.88 -2.11 5.52
N VAL A 126 -5.90 -2.36 6.37
CA VAL A 126 -6.00 -2.08 7.81
C VAL A 126 -6.20 -0.58 8.06
N PHE A 127 -5.43 0.28 7.41
CA PHE A 127 -5.46 1.72 7.68
C PHE A 127 -6.64 2.45 7.01
N LEU A 128 -7.02 2.06 5.79
CA LEU A 128 -8.02 2.80 5.00
C LEU A 128 -9.44 2.27 5.19
N LEU A 129 -9.62 0.95 5.35
CA LEU A 129 -10.94 0.36 5.50
C LEU A 129 -11.36 0.21 6.97
N GLY A 130 -10.48 0.55 7.92
CA GLY A 130 -10.79 0.39 9.34
C GLY A 130 -11.07 -1.07 9.74
N ASN A 131 -10.60 -2.04 8.94
CA ASN A 131 -10.67 -3.47 9.27
C ASN A 131 -9.76 -3.83 10.44
N SER A 132 -9.15 -2.85 11.06
CA SER A 132 -8.61 -2.96 12.40
C SER A 132 -9.77 -2.87 13.37
N PHE A 133 -9.87 -3.86 14.18
CA PHE A 133 -10.77 -3.97 15.30
C PHE A 133 -10.87 -2.64 16.06
N THR A 134 -11.92 -1.89 15.76
CA THR A 134 -12.26 -0.68 16.49
C THR A 134 -12.86 -1.08 17.82
N ALA A 135 -12.05 -1.10 18.85
CA ALA A 135 -12.58 -1.06 20.20
C ALA A 135 -13.17 0.34 20.39
N PHE A 136 -14.48 0.44 20.44
CA PHE A 136 -15.17 1.67 20.81
C PHE A 136 -14.91 1.97 22.29
N ALA A 137 -14.04 2.91 22.56
CA ALA A 137 -13.86 3.50 23.87
C ALA A 137 -14.20 5.01 23.78
N GLY A 138 -15.49 5.34 23.91
CA GLY A 138 -15.98 6.71 23.90
C GLY A 138 -15.85 7.41 22.53
N SER A 139 -15.82 8.74 22.51
CA SER A 139 -15.76 9.55 21.28
C SER A 139 -14.42 9.58 20.57
N ARG A 140 -13.43 8.79 21.00
CA ARG A 140 -12.11 8.67 20.35
C ARG A 140 -11.97 7.30 19.72
N VAL A 141 -11.78 7.28 18.41
CA VAL A 141 -11.42 6.07 17.66
C VAL A 141 -9.98 5.69 18.00
N ALA A 142 -9.81 4.67 18.82
CA ALA A 142 -8.51 4.07 19.04
C ALA A 142 -8.26 2.99 17.98
N LEU A 143 -7.20 3.12 17.20
CA LEU A 143 -6.70 2.08 16.31
C LEU A 143 -6.11 0.94 17.18
N ALA A 144 -6.94 -0.04 17.50
CA ALA A 144 -6.48 -1.25 18.18
C ALA A 144 -6.10 -2.29 17.13
N LEU A 145 -4.82 -2.53 16.95
CA LEU A 145 -4.32 -3.69 16.22
C LEU A 145 -4.36 -4.90 17.16
N LEU A 146 -5.29 -5.82 16.93
CA LEU A 146 -5.29 -7.11 17.61
C LEU A 146 -4.15 -7.96 17.05
N PHE A 147 -3.02 -7.91 17.70
CA PHE A 147 -2.00 -8.93 17.53
C PHE A 147 -2.33 -10.10 18.49
N PRO A 148 -2.12 -11.35 18.08
CA PRO A 148 -2.14 -12.43 19.03
C PRO A 148 -1.05 -12.14 20.08
N MET A 149 -1.50 -11.74 21.28
CA MET A 149 -0.63 -11.28 22.37
C MET A 149 0.46 -12.28 22.72
N GLU A 150 0.17 -13.57 22.55
CA GLU A 150 1.13 -14.65 22.71
C GLU A 150 2.35 -14.47 21.82
N LYS A 151 2.14 -14.24 20.51
CA LYS A 151 3.23 -14.03 19.54
C LYS A 151 4.00 -12.73 19.76
N VAL A 152 3.30 -11.68 20.19
CA VAL A 152 3.93 -10.38 20.51
C VAL A 152 4.79 -10.52 21.76
N PHE A 153 4.26 -11.16 22.81
CA PHE A 153 4.98 -11.41 24.04
C PHE A 153 6.20 -12.30 23.81
N GLU A 154 6.03 -13.41 23.11
CA GLU A 154 7.11 -14.32 22.73
C GLU A 154 8.23 -13.60 21.95
N SER A 155 7.86 -12.79 20.95
CA SER A 155 8.82 -12.00 20.19
C SER A 155 9.55 -10.97 21.05
N PHE A 156 8.83 -10.32 21.97
CA PHE A 156 9.40 -9.35 22.90
C PHE A 156 10.41 -10.02 23.83
N VAL A 157 10.02 -11.14 24.44
CA VAL A 157 10.88 -11.93 25.34
C VAL A 157 12.12 -12.42 24.61
N ALA A 158 11.96 -12.97 23.38
CA ALA A 158 13.06 -13.44 22.57
C ALA A 158 14.08 -12.31 22.24
N VAL A 159 13.59 -11.11 21.90
CA VAL A 159 14.46 -9.95 21.64
C VAL A 159 15.19 -9.51 22.93
N LYS A 160 14.51 -9.50 24.07
CA LYS A 160 15.12 -9.14 25.36
C LYS A 160 16.16 -10.18 25.80
N LEU A 161 15.84 -11.47 25.71
CA LEU A 161 16.76 -12.54 26.03
C LEU A 161 18.01 -12.52 25.14
N ARG A 162 17.85 -12.33 23.81
CA ARG A 162 19.01 -12.21 22.90
C ARG A 162 19.96 -11.07 23.25
N LYS A 163 19.44 -9.99 23.85
CA LYS A 163 20.27 -8.86 24.30
C LYS A 163 20.99 -9.13 25.64
N LEU A 164 20.43 -10.00 26.47
CA LEU A 164 20.98 -10.34 27.81
C LEU A 164 21.94 -11.53 27.77
N VAL A 165 21.74 -12.42 26.79
CA VAL A 165 22.54 -13.63 26.65
C VAL A 165 23.78 -13.31 25.79
N GLY A 166 24.96 -13.58 26.34
CA GLY A 166 26.23 -13.37 25.69
C GLY A 166 26.47 -14.27 24.48
N ILE A 167 27.55 -14.01 23.78
CA ILE A 167 27.98 -14.71 22.56
C ILE A 167 28.11 -16.21 22.85
N GLY A 168 27.33 -17.03 22.15
CA GLY A 168 27.44 -18.51 22.22
C GLY A 168 26.15 -19.26 22.57
N ILE A 169 25.07 -18.59 22.95
CA ILE A 169 23.77 -19.22 23.23
C ILE A 169 22.77 -18.90 22.12
N ASN A 170 22.24 -19.94 21.47
CA ASN A 170 21.25 -19.81 20.41
C ASN A 170 19.84 -19.95 21.01
N ILE A 171 19.06 -18.88 20.95
CA ILE A 171 17.67 -18.88 21.42
C ILE A 171 16.74 -19.21 20.25
N ARG A 172 16.12 -20.39 20.29
CA ARG A 172 15.05 -20.78 19.38
C ARG A 172 13.71 -20.31 19.93
N THR A 173 12.88 -19.73 19.06
CA THR A 173 11.50 -19.34 19.37
C THR A 173 10.56 -20.26 18.62
N GLN A 174 9.39 -20.52 19.18
CA GLN A 174 8.35 -21.41 18.61
C GLN A 174 8.82 -22.87 18.42
N ASP A 175 9.54 -23.40 19.40
CA ASP A 175 9.90 -24.81 19.38
C ASP A 175 8.67 -25.66 19.78
N MET A 176 8.12 -26.38 18.80
CA MET A 176 6.98 -27.30 18.99
C MET A 176 7.43 -28.72 19.36
N THR A 177 8.71 -28.95 19.61
CA THR A 177 9.26 -30.27 19.86
C THR A 177 8.87 -30.84 21.21
N TYR A 178 8.54 -29.95 22.18
CA TYR A 178 8.16 -30.34 23.53
C TYR A 178 6.84 -29.69 23.92
N SER A 179 5.90 -30.49 24.45
CA SER A 179 4.68 -30.03 25.09
C SER A 179 4.86 -29.98 26.61
N LEU A 180 4.35 -28.90 27.24
CA LEU A 180 4.43 -28.76 28.70
C LEU A 180 3.67 -29.89 29.47
N PHE A 181 2.78 -30.60 28.78
CA PHE A 181 1.89 -31.63 29.33
C PHE A 181 2.18 -33.03 28.80
N ASP A 182 3.30 -33.26 28.12
CA ASP A 182 3.74 -34.62 27.81
C ASP A 182 4.15 -35.30 29.10
N THR A 183 3.23 -36.04 29.68
CA THR A 183 3.56 -36.98 30.73
C THR A 183 4.47 -38.04 30.16
N PRO A 184 5.68 -38.25 30.70
CA PRO A 184 6.50 -39.37 30.30
C PRO A 184 5.77 -40.66 30.64
N ARG A 185 5.54 -41.51 29.67
CA ARG A 185 5.11 -42.90 29.85
C ARG A 185 6.25 -43.73 30.37
#